data_e4de4500e576f450851a7a9ce886c205
#
_entry.id   e4de4500e576f450851a7a9ce886c205
#
_cell.length_a   1.000
_cell.length_b   1.000
_cell.length_c   1.000
_cell.angle_alpha   90.00
_cell.angle_beta   90.00
_cell.angle_gamma   90.00
#
_symmetry.space_group_name_H-M   'P 1'
#
loop_
_entity.id
_entity.type
_entity.pdbx_description
1 polymer ?
#
loop_
_entity_poly.entity_id
_entity_poly.type
_entity_poly.pdbx_seq_one_letter_code
_entity_poly.pdbx_strand_id
1 'polypeptide(L)'
;FQVVSADVQSMGHGQFERSWYSSDKNGGNIYISIVLKPENIEHLNELTRFTSYIGAKTIEKYGIKAQFKFPNDILINGKKIAGILAESVFIGNEFKGVIVGIGINLNLNKEEVKNIDIPATSIFIETGNNIDKSEFLEKLLHNFKKEYDEFLKNGMNEEARGLLKV
;
A
#
# COMPACT_ATOMS: atom_id res chain seq x y z
N PHE A 1 -1.51 -5.83 -16.03
CA PHE A 1 -1.58 -4.57 -15.28
C PHE A 1 -0.42 -3.64 -15.62
N GLN A 2 -0.57 -2.35 -15.36
CA GLN A 2 0.46 -1.33 -15.52
C GLN A 2 0.78 -0.73 -14.16
N VAL A 3 2.01 -0.25 -13.97
CA VAL A 3 2.45 0.41 -12.74
C VAL A 3 2.99 1.80 -13.09
N VAL A 4 2.53 2.79 -12.35
CA VAL A 4 3.06 4.15 -12.38
C VAL A 4 3.69 4.41 -11.02
N SER A 5 4.94 4.84 -11.00
CA SER A 5 5.65 5.24 -9.78
C SER A 5 6.11 6.69 -9.86
N ALA A 6 6.16 7.37 -8.73
CA ALA A 6 6.72 8.70 -8.60
C ALA A 6 7.81 8.72 -7.52
N ASP A 7 8.81 9.58 -7.71
CA ASP A 7 9.84 9.81 -6.70
C ASP A 7 9.34 10.79 -5.64
N VAL A 8 8.56 11.75 -6.07
CA VAL A 8 7.92 12.78 -5.24
C VAL A 8 6.52 13.01 -5.77
N GLN A 9 5.58 13.33 -4.91
CA GLN A 9 4.25 13.82 -5.30
C GLN A 9 3.90 15.10 -4.52
N SER A 10 3.17 16.01 -5.15
CA SER A 10 2.78 17.30 -4.57
C SER A 10 1.38 17.31 -3.98
N MET A 11 0.50 16.41 -4.44
CA MET A 11 -0.91 16.36 -4.04
C MET A 11 -1.33 14.92 -3.76
N GLY A 12 -0.64 14.26 -2.82
CA GLY A 12 -1.04 12.92 -2.37
C GLY A 12 -2.39 12.97 -1.66
N HIS A 13 -3.30 12.08 -2.05
CA HIS A 13 -4.63 11.98 -1.43
C HIS A 13 -4.91 10.56 -0.92
N GLY A 14 -5.79 10.46 0.05
CA GLY A 14 -6.30 9.23 0.62
C GLY A 14 -7.82 9.21 0.58
N GLN A 15 -8.44 8.31 1.34
CA GLN A 15 -9.90 8.24 1.45
C GLN A 15 -10.49 9.52 2.08
N PHE A 16 -11.70 9.89 1.65
CA PHE A 16 -12.47 11.02 2.21
C PHE A 16 -11.71 12.35 2.14
N GLU A 17 -11.07 12.64 0.99
CA GLU A 17 -10.32 13.88 0.73
C GLU A 17 -9.18 14.17 1.73
N ARG A 18 -8.75 13.16 2.49
CA ARG A 18 -7.58 13.30 3.38
C ARG A 18 -6.31 13.40 2.55
N SER A 19 -5.39 14.26 2.96
CA SER A 19 -4.08 14.33 2.35
C SER A 19 -3.22 13.12 2.76
N TRP A 20 -2.38 12.67 1.82
CA TRP A 20 -1.27 11.77 2.11
C TRP A 20 0.02 12.59 2.19
N TYR A 21 0.69 12.52 3.34
CA TYR A 21 1.99 13.20 3.49
C TYR A 21 3.00 12.68 2.46
N SER A 22 3.64 13.58 1.78
CA SER A 22 4.61 13.29 0.74
C SER A 22 5.92 13.99 1.06
N SER A 23 6.97 13.18 1.27
CA SER A 23 8.32 13.70 1.43
C SER A 23 8.78 14.35 0.12
N ASP A 24 9.47 15.46 0.21
CA ASP A 24 10.18 16.10 -0.91
C ASP A 24 11.51 15.42 -1.24
N LYS A 25 11.92 14.43 -0.42
CA LYS A 25 13.14 13.67 -0.63
C LYS A 25 12.90 12.46 -1.52
N ASN A 26 13.72 12.33 -2.56
CA ASN A 26 13.76 11.10 -3.35
C ASN A 26 14.13 9.91 -2.44
N GLY A 27 13.36 8.81 -2.53
CA GLY A 27 13.58 7.61 -1.71
C GLY A 27 12.99 7.66 -0.29
N GLY A 28 12.34 8.75 0.11
CA GLY A 28 11.67 8.84 1.41
C GLY A 28 10.50 7.88 1.53
N ASN A 29 9.73 7.72 0.47
CA ASN A 29 8.51 6.93 0.44
C ASN A 29 8.33 6.17 -0.88
N ILE A 30 7.46 5.14 -0.86
CA ILE A 30 6.85 4.57 -2.05
C ILE A 30 5.58 5.36 -2.38
N TYR A 31 5.48 5.75 -3.64
CA TYR A 31 4.26 6.28 -4.26
C TYR A 31 4.04 5.53 -5.57
N ILE A 32 3.08 4.63 -5.59
CA ILE A 32 2.74 3.89 -6.82
C ILE A 32 1.24 3.81 -7.01
N SER A 33 0.85 3.71 -8.27
CA SER A 33 -0.48 3.34 -8.70
C SER A 33 -0.40 2.11 -9.60
N ILE A 34 -1.14 1.07 -9.25
CA ILE A 34 -1.29 -0.14 -10.08
C ILE A 34 -2.62 -0.02 -10.81
N VAL A 35 -2.56 -0.01 -12.15
CA VAL A 35 -3.75 0.03 -13.01
C VAL A 35 -4.10 -1.39 -13.41
N LEU A 36 -5.31 -1.81 -13.03
CA LEU A 36 -5.82 -3.16 -13.22
C LEU A 36 -7.08 -3.12 -14.09
N LYS A 37 -7.20 -4.10 -14.98
CA LYS A 37 -8.42 -4.34 -15.76
C LYS A 37 -8.79 -5.82 -15.65
N PRO A 38 -9.31 -6.25 -14.48
CA PRO A 38 -9.70 -7.64 -14.27
C PRO A 38 -10.95 -7.98 -15.10
N GLU A 39 -10.97 -9.19 -15.66
CA GLU A 39 -12.16 -9.75 -16.32
C GLU A 39 -13.17 -10.23 -15.29
N ASN A 40 -12.68 -10.83 -14.18
CA ASN A 40 -13.50 -11.19 -13.04
C ASN A 40 -13.47 -10.09 -11.98
N ILE A 41 -14.64 -9.59 -11.61
CA ILE A 41 -14.81 -8.51 -10.63
C ILE A 41 -15.42 -8.98 -9.30
N GLU A 42 -15.64 -10.28 -9.13
CA GLU A 42 -16.32 -10.88 -7.96
C GLU A 42 -15.66 -10.49 -6.63
N HIS A 43 -14.31 -10.44 -6.61
CA HIS A 43 -13.53 -10.17 -5.40
C HIS A 43 -13.01 -8.73 -5.32
N LEU A 44 -13.43 -7.80 -6.20
CA LEU A 44 -12.91 -6.43 -6.19
C LEU A 44 -13.16 -5.68 -4.88
N ASN A 45 -14.22 -6.00 -4.16
CA ASN A 45 -14.50 -5.45 -2.83
C ASN A 45 -13.44 -5.82 -1.78
N GLU A 46 -12.66 -6.89 -2.00
CA GLU A 46 -11.55 -7.31 -1.14
C GLU A 46 -10.18 -6.77 -1.61
N LEU A 47 -10.09 -6.09 -2.77
CA LEU A 47 -8.83 -5.70 -3.39
C LEU A 47 -7.94 -4.80 -2.51
N THR A 48 -8.55 -3.84 -1.81
CA THR A 48 -7.82 -2.99 -0.84
C THR A 48 -7.18 -3.83 0.26
N ARG A 49 -7.92 -4.80 0.79
CA ARG A 49 -7.45 -5.71 1.85
C ARG A 49 -6.36 -6.65 1.33
N PHE A 50 -6.56 -7.23 0.15
CA PHE A 50 -5.55 -8.04 -0.53
C PHE A 50 -4.25 -7.25 -0.73
N THR A 51 -4.33 -6.02 -1.24
CA THR A 51 -3.16 -5.16 -1.42
C THR A 51 -2.49 -4.81 -0.09
N SER A 52 -3.27 -4.56 0.96
CA SER A 52 -2.74 -4.32 2.31
C SER A 52 -1.99 -5.54 2.86
N TYR A 53 -2.51 -6.75 2.63
CA TYR A 53 -1.83 -7.98 2.98
C TYR A 53 -0.48 -8.12 2.27
N ILE A 54 -0.43 -7.88 0.95
CA ILE A 54 0.82 -7.91 0.18
C ILE A 54 1.82 -6.86 0.69
N GLY A 55 1.35 -5.65 0.98
CA GLY A 55 2.16 -4.59 1.58
C GLY A 55 2.74 -4.99 2.94
N ALA A 56 1.90 -5.52 3.83
CA ALA A 56 2.29 -6.00 5.15
C ALA A 56 3.35 -7.12 5.06
N LYS A 57 3.13 -8.14 4.26
CA LYS A 57 4.11 -9.23 4.02
C LYS A 57 5.44 -8.71 3.47
N THR A 58 5.40 -7.69 2.62
CA THR A 58 6.63 -7.10 2.08
C THR A 58 7.38 -6.32 3.15
N ILE A 59 6.69 -5.56 4.00
CA ILE A 59 7.27 -4.83 5.13
C ILE A 59 7.86 -5.81 6.16
N GLU A 60 7.19 -6.91 6.45
CA GLU A 60 7.64 -7.91 7.43
C GLU A 60 8.96 -8.58 7.06
N LYS A 61 9.35 -8.60 5.79
CA LYS A 61 10.68 -9.07 5.35
C LYS A 61 11.85 -8.25 5.92
N TYR A 62 11.56 -7.07 6.47
CA TYR A 62 12.54 -6.22 7.13
C TYR A 62 12.59 -6.41 8.66
N GLY A 63 11.98 -7.48 9.18
CA GLY A 63 12.06 -7.88 10.59
C GLY A 63 11.11 -7.13 11.52
N ILE A 64 10.10 -6.44 10.99
CA ILE A 64 9.09 -5.70 11.75
C ILE A 64 7.71 -6.32 11.56
N LYS A 65 6.92 -6.44 12.63
CA LYS A 65 5.59 -7.04 12.57
C LYS A 65 4.54 -6.01 12.17
N ALA A 66 3.86 -6.26 11.07
CA ALA A 66 2.79 -5.40 10.58
C ALA A 66 1.44 -5.76 11.21
N GLN A 67 0.61 -4.74 11.40
CA GLN A 67 -0.78 -4.84 11.84
C GLN A 67 -1.67 -4.18 10.81
N PHE A 68 -2.81 -4.75 10.53
CA PHE A 68 -3.78 -4.15 9.63
C PHE A 68 -4.81 -3.34 10.44
N LYS A 69 -5.09 -2.12 9.98
CA LYS A 69 -6.21 -1.32 10.47
C LYS A 69 -7.21 -1.08 9.35
N PHE A 70 -8.41 -1.64 9.54
CA PHE A 70 -9.50 -1.48 8.57
C PHE A 70 -9.80 0.03 8.32
N PRO A 71 -10.10 0.43 7.08
CA PRO A 71 -10.24 -0.44 5.90
C PRO A 71 -8.96 -0.59 5.07
N ASN A 72 -7.91 0.22 5.27
CA ASN A 72 -6.86 0.42 4.27
C ASN A 72 -5.49 0.83 4.84
N ASP A 73 -5.29 0.77 6.15
CA ASP A 73 -4.03 1.20 6.78
C ASP A 73 -3.20 0.00 7.24
N ILE A 74 -1.88 0.09 7.10
CA ILE A 74 -0.92 -0.81 7.72
C ILE A 74 -0.24 -0.05 8.85
N LEU A 75 -0.19 -0.66 10.02
CA LEU A 75 0.41 -0.09 11.23
C LEU A 75 1.59 -0.92 11.71
N ILE A 76 2.53 -0.27 12.38
CA ILE A 76 3.58 -0.87 13.20
C ILE A 76 3.48 -0.22 14.59
N ASN A 77 3.31 -1.04 15.63
CA ASN A 77 3.17 -0.54 17.01
C ASN A 77 2.11 0.58 17.15
N GLY A 78 0.97 0.44 16.45
CA GLY A 78 -0.12 1.41 16.45
C GLY A 78 0.12 2.68 15.62
N LYS A 79 1.25 2.81 14.91
CA LYS A 79 1.60 3.95 14.05
C LYS A 79 1.46 3.57 12.58
N LYS A 80 0.88 4.46 11.79
CA LYS A 80 0.68 4.21 10.35
C LYS A 80 2.01 4.22 9.59
N ILE A 81 2.24 3.15 8.82
CA ILE A 81 3.40 3.02 7.94
C ILE A 81 2.99 3.01 6.47
N ALA A 82 1.78 2.57 6.15
CA ALA A 82 1.28 2.54 4.78
C ALA A 82 -0.23 2.79 4.70
N GLY A 83 -0.66 3.25 3.55
CA GLY A 83 -2.06 3.40 3.18
C GLY A 83 -2.32 2.93 1.76
N ILE A 84 -3.45 2.30 1.54
CA ILE A 84 -3.88 1.78 0.26
C ILE A 84 -5.20 2.44 -0.13
N LEU A 85 -5.34 2.82 -1.40
CA LEU A 85 -6.56 3.40 -1.95
C LEU A 85 -6.90 2.69 -3.26
N ALA A 86 -8.03 1.99 -3.31
CA ALA A 86 -8.52 1.39 -4.54
C ALA A 86 -9.75 2.16 -5.04
N GLU A 87 -9.70 2.60 -6.28
CA GLU A 87 -10.73 3.42 -6.94
C GLU A 87 -11.14 2.78 -8.25
N SER A 88 -12.42 2.42 -8.36
CA SER A 88 -13.00 1.88 -9.59
C SER A 88 -13.24 3.01 -10.60
N VAL A 89 -12.92 2.75 -11.85
CA VAL A 89 -13.08 3.69 -12.98
C VAL A 89 -14.25 3.23 -13.83
N PHE A 90 -15.22 4.13 -14.02
CA PHE A 90 -16.38 3.93 -14.89
C PHE A 90 -16.44 5.02 -15.96
N ILE A 91 -16.92 4.66 -17.16
CA ILE A 91 -17.32 5.60 -18.21
C ILE A 91 -18.80 5.35 -18.49
N GLY A 92 -19.67 6.28 -18.09
CA GLY A 92 -21.09 5.99 -17.99
C GLY A 92 -21.33 4.85 -17.00
N ASN A 93 -22.01 3.79 -17.43
CA ASN A 93 -22.27 2.59 -16.62
C ASN A 93 -21.26 1.45 -16.87
N GLU A 94 -20.26 1.69 -17.70
CA GLU A 94 -19.28 0.65 -18.06
C GLU A 94 -18.06 0.70 -17.15
N PHE A 95 -17.79 -0.42 -16.45
CA PHE A 95 -16.56 -0.59 -15.69
C PHE A 95 -15.35 -0.64 -16.62
N LYS A 96 -14.36 0.20 -16.39
CA LYS A 96 -13.13 0.29 -17.20
C LYS A 96 -11.91 -0.31 -16.51
N GLY A 97 -11.93 -0.40 -15.20
CA GLY A 97 -10.84 -0.93 -14.41
C GLY A 97 -10.82 -0.39 -12.99
N VAL A 98 -9.73 -0.65 -12.30
CA VAL A 98 -9.49 -0.14 -10.95
C VAL A 98 -8.05 0.37 -10.85
N ILE A 99 -7.87 1.47 -10.14
CA ILE A 99 -6.56 2.04 -9.82
C ILE A 99 -6.31 1.80 -8.34
N VAL A 100 -5.19 1.15 -8.01
CA VAL A 100 -4.78 0.89 -6.64
C VAL A 100 -3.59 1.75 -6.31
N GLY A 101 -3.82 2.83 -5.56
CA GLY A 101 -2.79 3.68 -4.98
C GLY A 101 -2.17 3.04 -3.74
N ILE A 102 -0.86 3.04 -3.64
CA ILE A 102 -0.10 2.53 -2.49
C ILE A 102 0.92 3.58 -2.07
N GLY A 103 0.79 4.05 -0.83
CA GLY A 103 1.76 4.90 -0.16
C GLY A 103 2.42 4.14 0.99
N ILE A 104 3.76 4.08 1.03
CA ILE A 104 4.51 3.42 2.11
C ILE A 104 5.64 4.34 2.57
N ASN A 105 5.73 4.57 3.87
CA ASN A 105 6.81 5.31 4.49
C ASN A 105 8.05 4.42 4.61
N LEU A 106 9.05 4.64 3.76
CA LEU A 106 10.30 3.87 3.79
C LEU A 106 11.33 4.49 4.73
N ASN A 107 11.82 5.68 4.36
CA ASN A 107 13.00 6.29 4.92
C ASN A 107 12.71 7.64 5.60
N LEU A 108 11.46 7.92 5.97
CA LEU A 108 11.15 9.11 6.77
C LEU A 108 11.86 9.02 8.11
N ASN A 109 12.45 10.13 8.55
CA ASN A 109 13.02 10.26 9.89
C ASN A 109 11.99 10.75 10.92
N LYS A 110 12.39 10.82 12.19
CA LYS A 110 11.51 11.24 13.30
C LYS A 110 11.00 12.68 13.18
N GLU A 111 11.73 13.58 12.52
CA GLU A 111 11.29 14.95 12.31
C GLU A 111 10.25 15.04 11.19
N GLU A 112 10.44 14.27 10.11
CA GLU A 112 9.49 14.25 8.99
C GLU A 112 8.12 13.69 9.39
N VAL A 113 8.09 12.64 10.19
CA VAL A 113 6.80 12.06 10.64
C VAL A 113 6.03 12.96 11.60
N LYS A 114 6.64 13.97 12.22
CA LYS A 114 5.95 14.99 13.03
C LYS A 114 5.03 15.89 12.19
N ASN A 115 5.30 15.98 10.88
CA ASN A 115 4.46 16.74 9.95
C ASN A 115 3.21 15.97 9.49
N ILE A 116 3.02 14.75 10.00
CA ILE A 116 1.85 13.92 9.70
C ILE A 116 0.86 14.05 10.84
N ASP A 117 -0.38 14.42 10.54
CA ASP A 117 -1.43 14.75 11.55
C ASP A 117 -1.85 13.52 12.42
N ILE A 118 -1.45 12.32 12.04
CA ILE A 118 -1.75 11.08 12.75
C ILE A 118 -0.45 10.38 13.18
N PRO A 119 -0.48 9.54 14.23
CA PRO A 119 0.68 8.73 14.59
C PRO A 119 1.20 7.93 13.40
N ALA A 120 2.42 8.25 12.95
CA ALA A 120 3.05 7.64 11.79
C ALA A 120 4.46 7.13 12.12
N THR A 121 4.94 6.20 11.30
CA THR A 121 6.29 5.66 11.36
C THR A 121 6.80 5.32 9.96
N SER A 122 8.03 4.84 9.85
CA SER A 122 8.66 4.37 8.62
C SER A 122 9.49 3.11 8.89
N ILE A 123 9.88 2.38 7.84
CA ILE A 123 10.77 1.23 8.01
C ILE A 123 12.11 1.69 8.64
N PHE A 124 12.64 2.84 8.21
CA PHE A 124 13.85 3.42 8.78
C PHE A 124 13.74 3.69 10.28
N ILE A 125 12.64 4.28 10.75
CA ILE A 125 12.44 4.56 12.19
C ILE A 125 12.40 3.26 13.00
N GLU A 126 11.76 2.22 12.48
CA GLU A 126 11.56 0.95 13.21
C GLU A 126 12.79 0.03 13.16
N THR A 127 13.65 0.14 12.12
CA THR A 127 14.80 -0.77 11.94
C THR A 127 16.16 -0.09 12.10
N GLY A 128 16.23 1.22 11.94
CA GLY A 128 17.49 1.99 11.85
C GLY A 128 18.20 1.89 10.50
N ASN A 129 17.65 1.14 9.52
CA ASN A 129 18.27 0.89 8.23
C ASN A 129 17.57 1.65 7.11
N ASN A 130 18.37 2.33 6.26
CA ASN A 130 17.85 2.86 5.00
C ASN A 130 17.50 1.73 4.05
N ILE A 131 16.34 1.85 3.42
CA ILE A 131 15.82 0.87 2.48
C ILE A 131 15.98 1.39 1.06
N ASP A 132 16.55 0.56 0.20
CA ASP A 132 16.58 0.85 -1.23
C ASP A 132 15.16 0.81 -1.80
N LYS A 133 14.72 1.94 -2.36
CA LYS A 133 13.37 2.11 -2.90
C LYS A 133 13.08 1.15 -4.05
N SER A 134 14.07 0.95 -4.93
CA SER A 134 13.91 0.11 -6.12
C SER A 134 13.80 -1.36 -5.72
N GLU A 135 14.64 -1.81 -4.79
CA GLU A 135 14.61 -3.17 -4.26
C GLU A 135 13.27 -3.45 -3.52
N PHE A 136 12.81 -2.49 -2.71
CA PHE A 136 11.51 -2.63 -2.03
C PHE A 136 10.36 -2.72 -3.03
N LEU A 137 10.36 -1.85 -4.03
CA LEU A 137 9.33 -1.81 -5.07
C LEU A 137 9.29 -3.10 -5.88
N GLU A 138 10.44 -3.63 -6.27
CA GLU A 138 10.56 -4.90 -6.97
C GLU A 138 9.94 -6.04 -6.15
N LYS A 139 10.27 -6.15 -4.86
CA LYS A 139 9.70 -7.15 -3.94
C LYS A 139 8.19 -7.02 -3.81
N LEU A 140 7.69 -5.77 -3.66
CA LEU A 140 6.26 -5.49 -3.53
C LEU A 140 5.50 -5.93 -4.78
N LEU A 141 5.98 -5.53 -5.95
CA LEU A 141 5.34 -5.85 -7.23
C LEU A 141 5.44 -7.34 -7.57
N HIS A 142 6.57 -7.99 -7.26
CA HIS A 142 6.71 -9.43 -7.40
C HIS A 142 5.69 -10.20 -6.55
N ASN A 143 5.57 -9.84 -5.27
CA ASN A 143 4.60 -10.47 -4.38
C ASN A 143 3.16 -10.23 -4.86
N PHE A 144 2.85 -8.99 -5.26
CA PHE A 144 1.53 -8.64 -5.79
C PHE A 144 1.19 -9.48 -7.02
N LYS A 145 2.08 -9.50 -8.02
CA LYS A 145 1.86 -10.24 -9.27
C LYS A 145 1.69 -11.75 -9.02
N LYS A 146 2.51 -12.31 -8.14
CA LYS A 146 2.51 -13.74 -7.82
C LYS A 146 1.16 -14.22 -7.25
N GLU A 147 0.50 -13.39 -6.43
CA GLU A 147 -0.73 -13.78 -5.73
C GLU A 147 -2.01 -13.21 -6.38
N TYR A 148 -1.87 -12.28 -7.31
CA TYR A 148 -3.03 -11.56 -7.88
C TYR A 148 -3.97 -12.45 -8.70
N ASP A 149 -3.44 -13.33 -9.56
CA ASP A 149 -4.27 -14.20 -10.39
C ASP A 149 -5.05 -15.21 -9.55
N GLU A 150 -4.46 -15.69 -8.46
CA GLU A 150 -5.12 -16.57 -7.51
C GLU A 150 -6.19 -15.82 -6.70
N PHE A 151 -5.88 -14.59 -6.28
CA PHE A 151 -6.85 -13.71 -5.63
C PHE A 151 -8.07 -13.44 -6.52
N LEU A 152 -7.89 -13.18 -7.81
CA LEU A 152 -9.01 -12.95 -8.73
C LEU A 152 -9.93 -14.17 -8.87
N LYS A 153 -9.39 -15.38 -8.75
CA LYS A 153 -10.17 -16.63 -8.88
C LYS A 153 -10.89 -17.02 -7.60
N ASN A 154 -10.20 -16.90 -6.46
CA ASN A 154 -10.61 -17.52 -5.20
C ASN A 154 -10.82 -16.52 -4.05
N GLY A 155 -10.58 -15.22 -4.30
CA GLY A 155 -10.57 -14.19 -3.25
C GLY A 155 -9.34 -14.32 -2.33
N MET A 156 -9.44 -13.73 -1.15
CA MET A 156 -8.37 -13.79 -0.16
C MET A 156 -8.22 -15.18 0.44
N ASN A 157 -6.98 -15.68 0.54
CA ASN A 157 -6.68 -16.93 1.22
C ASN A 157 -6.84 -16.82 2.77
N GLU A 158 -6.80 -17.96 3.48
CA GLU A 158 -7.01 -17.99 4.94
C GLU A 158 -5.92 -17.24 5.72
N GLU A 159 -4.66 -17.29 5.28
CA GLU A 159 -3.55 -16.54 5.88
C GLU A 159 -3.81 -15.04 5.81
N ALA A 160 -4.17 -14.55 4.63
CA ALA A 160 -4.52 -13.15 4.42
C ALA A 160 -5.73 -12.72 5.25
N ARG A 161 -6.76 -13.56 5.33
CA ARG A 161 -7.93 -13.33 6.20
C ARG A 161 -7.56 -13.32 7.68
N GLY A 162 -6.62 -14.18 8.08
CA GLY A 162 -6.15 -14.28 9.48
C GLY A 162 -5.38 -13.04 9.94
N LEU A 163 -4.48 -12.51 9.12
CA LEU A 163 -3.72 -11.28 9.41
C LEU A 163 -4.59 -10.02 9.51
N LEU A 164 -5.78 -10.05 8.88
CA LEU A 164 -6.72 -8.94 8.84
C LEU A 164 -7.84 -9.04 9.88
N LYS A 165 -7.83 -10.08 10.72
CA LYS A 165 -8.71 -10.16 11.90
C LYS A 165 -8.06 -9.36 13.03
N VAL A 166 -8.60 -8.21 13.31
CA VAL A 166 -8.38 -7.44 14.54
C VAL A 166 -9.57 -7.63 15.44
#